data_15f0befe16236890822afaa8bf086630
#
_entry.id   15f0befe16236890822afaa8bf086630
#
_cell.length_a   1.000
_cell.length_b   1.000
_cell.length_c   1.000
_cell.angle_alpha   90.00
_cell.angle_beta   90.00
_cell.angle_gamma   90.00
#
_symmetry.space_group_name_H-M   'P 1'
#
loop_
_entity.id
_entity.type
_entity.pdbx_description
1 polymer ?
#
loop_
_entity_poly.entity_id
_entity_poly.type
_entity_poly.pdbx_seq_one_letter_code
_entity_poly.pdbx_strand_id
1 'polypeptide(L)'
;METVHDVIKLSNVVESVEAESDEETSEESSEITESKESKDSSEETEKDDWAEIDKDGWENVLGSGRLRRRIITAGEVEGYLPTKGTTVKVDLKGSFEDEVFEDIKGLEFNCEEGEAFRALDLVVALMHPGETDEFIADPELAYGQQGLAPHVPPNAAVHFQVTLLEVKRVQSPLKYEVEERKAIGMRKKERGNFWMVRNEHSMAVQCYRKAVEYFDDESIEIEVPMDKYTLPEIMQEMVDERIKCYNNQAQAQLKLEAWDSALASVGQVLKLDPNNEKANFRKAKAYLGKGDTDKAIGTL
;
A
#
# COMPACT_ATOMS: atom_id res chain seq x y z
N MET A 1 -1.19 24.92 -4.51
CA MET A 1 -0.87 23.77 -5.36
C MET A 1 -0.35 22.69 -4.43
N GLU A 2 -1.24 21.81 -3.98
CA GLU A 2 -0.87 20.69 -3.13
C GLU A 2 -0.43 19.55 -4.04
N THR A 3 0.85 19.24 -4.03
CA THR A 3 1.41 18.08 -4.74
C THR A 3 1.18 16.80 -3.92
N VAL A 4 1.34 15.62 -4.51
CA VAL A 4 1.30 14.34 -3.76
C VAL A 4 2.28 14.35 -2.57
N HIS A 5 3.32 15.19 -2.63
CA HIS A 5 4.19 15.48 -1.49
C HIS A 5 3.44 16.17 -0.34
N ASP A 6 2.41 16.96 -0.64
CA ASP A 6 1.55 17.62 0.34
C ASP A 6 0.43 16.68 0.82
N VAL A 7 -0.04 15.74 -0.01
CA VAL A 7 -0.95 14.64 0.39
C VAL A 7 -0.26 13.72 1.40
N ILE A 8 1.04 13.50 1.28
CA ILE A 8 1.85 12.81 2.31
C ILE A 8 1.91 13.64 3.60
N LYS A 9 1.88 14.99 3.54
CA LYS A 9 1.85 15.87 4.73
C LYS A 9 0.47 16.02 5.38
N LEU A 10 -0.62 15.83 4.62
CA LEU A 10 -1.98 15.88 5.16
C LEU A 10 -2.32 14.71 6.11
N SER A 11 -1.52 13.65 6.15
CA SER A 11 -1.69 12.56 7.11
C SER A 11 -1.50 12.99 8.58
N ASN A 12 -0.88 14.13 8.83
CA ASN A 12 -0.70 14.65 10.20
C ASN A 12 -1.94 15.38 10.75
N VAL A 13 -2.99 15.60 9.93
CA VAL A 13 -4.22 16.29 10.35
C VAL A 13 -5.30 15.31 10.83
N VAL A 14 -5.13 14.01 10.59
CA VAL A 14 -6.17 13.00 10.89
C VAL A 14 -6.20 12.56 12.36
N GLU A 15 -5.30 13.04 13.22
CA GLU A 15 -5.37 12.74 14.67
C GLU A 15 -6.53 13.43 15.38
N SER A 16 -7.26 14.37 14.75
CA SER A 16 -8.27 15.19 15.39
C SER A 16 -9.74 14.99 14.92
N VAL A 17 -10.01 14.02 14.05
CA VAL A 17 -11.39 13.75 13.57
C VAL A 17 -11.74 12.28 13.75
N GLU A 18 -11.83 11.83 15.00
CA GLU A 18 -12.56 10.62 15.38
C GLU A 18 -13.70 11.01 16.34
N ALA A 19 -14.78 11.56 15.78
CA ALA A 19 -16.08 11.60 16.44
C ALA A 19 -17.18 11.52 15.39
N GLU A 20 -18.00 10.47 15.54
CA GLU A 20 -19.38 10.33 15.03
C GLU A 20 -19.58 10.10 13.53
N SER A 21 -19.93 8.85 13.18
CA SER A 21 -21.16 8.54 12.44
C SER A 21 -21.36 7.01 12.37
N ASP A 22 -22.19 6.51 13.30
CA ASP A 22 -22.89 5.23 13.11
C ASP A 22 -24.19 5.56 12.35
N GLU A 23 -24.33 5.06 11.13
CA GLU A 23 -25.62 4.89 10.49
C GLU A 23 -25.69 3.52 9.85
N GLU A 24 -26.68 2.77 10.34
CA GLU A 24 -27.14 1.47 9.86
C GLU A 24 -27.75 1.60 8.47
N THR A 25 -27.50 0.65 7.57
CA THR A 25 -28.45 0.27 6.53
C THR A 25 -28.42 -1.22 6.25
N SER A 26 -29.62 -1.73 6.25
CA SER A 26 -30.16 -3.07 6.16
C SER A 26 -29.88 -3.82 4.87
N GLU A 27 -29.98 -5.15 5.04
CA GLU A 27 -29.96 -6.23 4.05
C GLU A 27 -31.00 -6.07 2.93
N GLU A 28 -30.63 -6.47 1.73
CA GLU A 28 -31.56 -7.10 0.78
C GLU A 28 -30.86 -8.18 -0.04
N SER A 29 -31.42 -9.37 0.09
CA SER A 29 -31.08 -10.59 -0.63
C SER A 29 -31.87 -10.68 -1.95
N SER A 30 -31.25 -11.13 -3.05
CA SER A 30 -32.01 -11.72 -4.18
C SER A 30 -31.17 -12.72 -4.98
N GLU A 31 -31.56 -13.91 -4.86
CA GLU A 31 -31.82 -15.04 -5.77
C GLU A 31 -30.98 -15.22 -7.04
N ILE A 32 -30.45 -16.44 -7.05
CA ILE A 32 -29.77 -17.15 -8.16
C ILE A 32 -30.82 -17.71 -9.11
N THR A 33 -30.67 -17.51 -10.41
CA THR A 33 -31.31 -18.35 -11.44
C THR A 33 -30.26 -18.89 -12.40
N GLU A 34 -30.13 -20.20 -12.39
CA GLU A 34 -29.42 -20.99 -13.40
C GLU A 34 -30.22 -21.04 -14.72
N SER A 35 -29.52 -20.96 -15.86
CA SER A 35 -30.01 -21.53 -17.11
C SER A 35 -28.87 -22.12 -17.92
N LYS A 36 -29.12 -23.36 -18.33
CA LYS A 36 -28.22 -24.28 -19.06
C LYS A 36 -28.21 -24.08 -20.57
N GLU A 37 -27.06 -24.48 -21.13
CA GLU A 37 -26.80 -25.16 -22.41
C GLU A 37 -27.05 -24.45 -23.75
N SER A 38 -25.95 -24.29 -24.53
CA SER A 38 -25.81 -25.11 -25.76
C SER A 38 -24.36 -25.04 -26.28
N LYS A 39 -23.83 -26.25 -26.61
CA LYS A 39 -22.55 -26.48 -27.30
C LYS A 39 -22.67 -26.06 -28.75
N ASP A 40 -21.68 -25.35 -29.26
CA ASP A 40 -21.24 -25.55 -30.64
C ASP A 40 -19.71 -25.49 -30.73
N SER A 41 -19.15 -26.46 -31.40
CA SER A 41 -17.75 -26.73 -31.55
C SER A 41 -17.22 -26.08 -32.84
N SER A 42 -16.32 -25.12 -32.67
CA SER A 42 -15.35 -24.80 -33.73
C SER A 42 -14.00 -24.56 -33.05
N GLU A 43 -13.07 -25.48 -33.34
CA GLU A 43 -11.64 -25.36 -33.03
C GLU A 43 -11.09 -24.15 -33.82
N GLU A 44 -11.12 -22.98 -33.21
CA GLU A 44 -10.20 -21.90 -33.58
C GLU A 44 -9.02 -21.99 -32.60
N THR A 45 -7.85 -22.23 -33.15
CA THR A 45 -6.56 -22.17 -32.47
C THR A 45 -6.46 -20.81 -31.83
N GLU A 46 -6.62 -20.75 -30.49
CA GLU A 46 -6.27 -19.58 -29.68
C GLU A 46 -4.77 -19.31 -29.93
N LYS A 47 -4.49 -18.37 -30.80
CA LYS A 47 -3.21 -17.67 -30.81
C LYS A 47 -3.13 -16.91 -29.50
N ASP A 48 -1.99 -17.05 -28.82
CA ASP A 48 -1.63 -16.29 -27.63
C ASP A 48 -1.66 -14.78 -27.95
N ASP A 49 -2.82 -14.16 -27.76
CA ASP A 49 -3.16 -12.77 -28.15
C ASP A 49 -2.66 -11.72 -27.15
N TRP A 50 -1.90 -12.15 -26.13
CA TRP A 50 -1.49 -11.29 -24.99
C TRP A 50 -0.13 -10.59 -25.18
N ALA A 51 0.51 -10.73 -26.32
CA ALA A 51 1.81 -10.11 -26.63
C ALA A 51 1.81 -9.27 -27.91
N GLU A 52 0.66 -8.84 -28.43
CA GLU A 52 0.65 -7.99 -29.62
C GLU A 52 0.90 -6.53 -29.26
N ILE A 53 2.05 -6.02 -29.69
CA ILE A 53 2.31 -4.57 -29.78
C ILE A 53 1.46 -4.04 -30.94
N ASP A 54 0.59 -3.06 -30.65
CA ASP A 54 -0.25 -2.45 -31.65
C ASP A 54 0.56 -1.57 -32.65
N LYS A 55 -0.12 -1.04 -33.67
CA LYS A 55 0.53 -0.24 -34.74
C LYS A 55 1.17 1.05 -34.21
N ASP A 56 0.73 1.51 -33.05
CA ASP A 56 1.20 2.75 -32.40
C ASP A 56 2.25 2.43 -31.31
N GLY A 57 2.66 1.20 -31.17
CA GLY A 57 3.71 0.73 -30.26
C GLY A 57 3.22 0.45 -28.83
N TRP A 58 1.91 0.36 -28.60
CA TRP A 58 1.36 0.02 -27.29
C TRP A 58 1.32 -1.49 -27.06
N GLU A 59 1.83 -1.90 -25.93
CA GLU A 59 1.81 -3.26 -25.40
C GLU A 59 0.72 -3.41 -24.36
N ASN A 60 -0.08 -4.48 -24.42
CA ASN A 60 -1.06 -4.84 -23.43
C ASN A 60 -0.41 -5.66 -22.31
N VAL A 61 -0.08 -5.03 -21.19
CA VAL A 61 0.71 -5.64 -20.09
C VAL A 61 -0.02 -6.80 -19.41
N LEU A 62 -1.35 -6.76 -19.33
CA LEU A 62 -2.16 -7.75 -18.61
C LEU A 62 -3.02 -8.63 -19.54
N GLY A 63 -2.92 -8.47 -20.84
CA GLY A 63 -3.79 -9.15 -21.81
C GLY A 63 -5.25 -8.65 -21.82
N SER A 64 -5.68 -7.92 -20.80
CA SER A 64 -7.07 -7.44 -20.62
C SER A 64 -7.35 -6.05 -21.20
N GLY A 65 -6.33 -5.36 -21.71
CA GLY A 65 -6.41 -3.97 -22.15
C GLY A 65 -6.42 -2.93 -21.03
N ARG A 66 -6.47 -3.36 -19.76
CA ARG A 66 -6.61 -2.47 -18.57
C ARG A 66 -5.32 -1.74 -18.21
N LEU A 67 -4.19 -2.21 -18.69
CA LEU A 67 -2.88 -1.59 -18.58
C LEU A 67 -2.15 -1.72 -19.91
N ARG A 68 -1.92 -0.59 -20.55
CA ARG A 68 -1.15 -0.52 -21.80
C ARG A 68 0.08 0.33 -21.57
N ARG A 69 1.23 -0.10 -22.05
CA ARG A 69 2.48 0.67 -21.98
C ARG A 69 3.09 0.83 -23.37
N ARG A 70 3.93 1.84 -23.51
CA ARG A 70 4.75 2.10 -24.69
C ARG A 70 6.12 2.62 -24.27
N ILE A 71 7.17 2.00 -24.80
CA ILE A 71 8.54 2.46 -24.56
C ILE A 71 8.78 3.73 -25.40
N ILE A 72 9.13 4.83 -24.73
CA ILE A 72 9.52 6.10 -25.35
C ILE A 72 11.02 6.15 -25.55
N THR A 73 11.79 5.75 -24.55
CA THR A 73 13.25 5.69 -24.62
C THR A 73 13.69 4.36 -24.02
N ALA A 74 14.44 3.58 -24.79
CA ALA A 74 14.98 2.31 -24.30
C ALA A 74 16.04 2.53 -23.21
N GLY A 75 16.03 1.66 -22.21
CA GLY A 75 17.00 1.65 -21.13
C GLY A 75 18.24 0.80 -21.42
N GLU A 76 19.06 0.61 -20.40
CA GLU A 76 20.28 -0.20 -20.45
C GLU A 76 19.94 -1.69 -20.33
N VAL A 77 20.00 -2.43 -21.45
CA VAL A 77 19.61 -3.86 -21.52
C VAL A 77 20.43 -4.75 -20.56
N GLU A 78 21.69 -4.38 -20.26
CA GLU A 78 22.53 -5.09 -19.30
C GLU A 78 22.20 -4.77 -17.81
N GLY A 79 21.26 -3.83 -17.57
CA GLY A 79 20.84 -3.42 -16.25
C GLY A 79 20.00 -4.49 -15.53
N TYR A 80 20.06 -4.44 -14.19
CA TYR A 80 19.26 -5.32 -13.33
C TYR A 80 17.78 -4.88 -13.35
N LEU A 81 16.90 -5.79 -13.77
CA LEU A 81 15.46 -5.54 -13.73
C LEU A 81 14.93 -5.49 -12.28
N PRO A 82 13.99 -4.58 -11.99
CA PRO A 82 13.35 -4.55 -10.70
C PRO A 82 12.61 -5.86 -10.42
N THR A 83 12.73 -6.36 -9.21
CA THR A 83 12.01 -7.52 -8.71
C THR A 83 11.34 -7.16 -7.40
N LYS A 84 10.43 -8.00 -6.93
CA LYS A 84 9.73 -7.80 -5.67
C LYS A 84 10.68 -7.42 -4.52
N GLY A 85 10.36 -6.33 -3.84
CA GLY A 85 11.13 -5.78 -2.74
C GLY A 85 12.33 -4.94 -3.18
N THR A 86 12.69 -4.87 -4.46
CA THR A 86 13.75 -3.99 -4.95
C THR A 86 13.37 -2.53 -4.76
N THR A 87 14.27 -1.71 -4.22
CA THR A 87 14.06 -0.26 -4.16
C THR A 87 14.38 0.35 -5.52
N VAL A 88 13.42 1.08 -6.07
CA VAL A 88 13.56 1.82 -7.32
C VAL A 88 13.46 3.31 -7.07
N LYS A 89 14.11 4.08 -7.93
CA LYS A 89 13.99 5.53 -7.99
C LYS A 89 13.48 5.91 -9.37
N VAL A 90 12.38 6.64 -9.44
CA VAL A 90 11.74 7.01 -10.70
C VAL A 90 11.40 8.50 -10.75
N ASP A 91 11.34 9.05 -11.95
CA ASP A 91 10.61 10.27 -12.25
C ASP A 91 9.23 9.88 -12.75
N LEU A 92 8.19 10.46 -12.18
CA LEU A 92 6.80 10.13 -12.51
C LEU A 92 6.03 11.40 -12.87
N LYS A 93 5.34 11.37 -14.01
CA LYS A 93 4.44 12.43 -14.44
C LYS A 93 3.07 11.83 -14.74
N GLY A 94 2.02 12.35 -14.09
CA GLY A 94 0.64 11.95 -14.30
C GLY A 94 -0.17 13.04 -14.99
N SER A 95 -1.02 12.66 -15.94
CA SER A 95 -1.93 13.56 -16.64
C SER A 95 -3.32 12.93 -16.80
N PHE A 96 -4.33 13.80 -16.78
CA PHE A 96 -5.72 13.45 -17.08
C PHE A 96 -6.27 14.51 -18.04
N GLU A 97 -6.87 14.08 -19.17
CA GLU A 97 -7.37 14.98 -20.23
C GLU A 97 -6.33 16.04 -20.66
N ASP A 98 -5.07 15.60 -20.84
CA ASP A 98 -3.89 16.43 -21.18
C ASP A 98 -3.45 17.43 -20.09
N GLU A 99 -4.16 17.55 -18.97
CA GLU A 99 -3.73 18.35 -17.85
C GLU A 99 -2.80 17.55 -16.91
N VAL A 100 -1.61 18.09 -16.64
CA VAL A 100 -0.65 17.49 -15.73
C VAL A 100 -1.08 17.79 -14.30
N PHE A 101 -1.38 16.74 -13.54
CA PHE A 101 -1.74 16.87 -12.12
C PHE A 101 -0.61 16.46 -11.19
N GLU A 102 0.37 15.70 -11.68
CA GLU A 102 1.49 15.21 -10.90
C GLU A 102 2.80 15.26 -11.71
N ASP A 103 3.87 15.76 -11.12
CA ASP A 103 5.24 15.72 -11.66
C ASP A 103 6.23 15.56 -10.49
N ILE A 104 6.55 14.30 -10.18
CA ILE A 104 7.43 13.93 -9.07
C ILE A 104 8.78 13.52 -9.61
N LYS A 105 9.84 14.12 -9.07
CA LYS A 105 11.22 13.77 -9.38
C LYS A 105 11.85 12.94 -8.26
N GLY A 106 12.47 11.83 -8.67
CA GLY A 106 13.21 10.98 -7.75
C GLY A 106 12.34 10.28 -6.70
N LEU A 107 11.11 9.88 -7.07
CA LEU A 107 10.24 9.07 -6.21
C LEU A 107 10.90 7.73 -5.93
N GLU A 108 11.11 7.42 -4.65
CA GLU A 108 11.64 6.13 -4.22
C GLU A 108 10.56 5.27 -3.59
N PHE A 109 10.48 4.00 -4.01
CA PHE A 109 9.59 3.00 -3.42
C PHE A 109 10.13 1.58 -3.62
N ASN A 110 9.58 0.62 -2.87
CA ASN A 110 9.90 -0.80 -3.04
C ASN A 110 8.86 -1.47 -3.93
N CYS A 111 9.32 -2.08 -5.02
CA CYS A 111 8.46 -2.78 -5.98
C CYS A 111 7.64 -3.88 -5.30
N GLU A 112 6.35 -3.98 -5.66
CA GLU A 112 5.41 -5.00 -5.22
C GLU A 112 5.23 -5.10 -3.68
N GLU A 113 5.54 -4.02 -2.95
CA GLU A 113 5.30 -3.92 -1.51
C GLU A 113 4.12 -3.01 -1.14
N GLY A 114 3.35 -2.55 -2.15
CA GLY A 114 2.18 -1.69 -1.95
C GLY A 114 2.52 -0.23 -1.67
N GLU A 115 3.75 0.18 -1.91
CA GLU A 115 4.18 1.56 -1.74
C GLU A 115 3.76 2.46 -2.92
N ALA A 116 3.63 1.89 -4.12
CA ALA A 116 3.13 2.56 -5.31
C ALA A 116 1.70 2.08 -5.66
N PHE A 117 1.00 2.79 -6.54
CA PHE A 117 -0.24 2.28 -7.11
C PHE A 117 0.08 1.14 -8.09
N ARG A 118 -0.88 0.23 -8.26
CA ARG A 118 -0.63 -1.07 -8.88
C ARG A 118 -0.07 -0.99 -10.30
N ALA A 119 -0.56 -0.04 -11.12
CA ALA A 119 -0.05 0.10 -12.48
C ALA A 119 1.43 0.49 -12.51
N LEU A 120 1.86 1.41 -11.65
CA LEU A 120 3.26 1.82 -11.55
C LEU A 120 4.17 0.66 -11.13
N ASP A 121 3.75 -0.13 -10.13
CA ASP A 121 4.48 -1.34 -9.71
C ASP A 121 4.67 -2.33 -10.86
N LEU A 122 3.61 -2.57 -11.65
CA LEU A 122 3.64 -3.51 -12.76
C LEU A 122 4.51 -3.03 -13.92
N VAL A 123 4.42 -1.74 -14.29
CA VAL A 123 5.20 -1.18 -15.40
C VAL A 123 6.68 -1.13 -15.04
N VAL A 124 7.02 -0.61 -13.86
CA VAL A 124 8.41 -0.48 -13.42
C VAL A 124 9.11 -1.84 -13.31
N ALA A 125 8.40 -2.90 -12.94
CA ALA A 125 8.95 -4.26 -12.90
C ALA A 125 9.40 -4.79 -14.29
N LEU A 126 8.93 -4.17 -15.38
CA LEU A 126 9.28 -4.53 -16.76
C LEU A 126 10.34 -3.61 -17.37
N MET A 127 10.71 -2.52 -16.69
CA MET A 127 11.61 -1.49 -17.21
C MET A 127 13.08 -1.77 -16.91
N HIS A 128 13.95 -1.37 -17.82
CA HIS A 128 15.39 -1.32 -17.61
C HIS A 128 15.83 0.03 -17.04
N PRO A 129 16.93 0.10 -16.29
CA PRO A 129 17.48 1.38 -15.85
C PRO A 129 17.71 2.34 -17.02
N GLY A 130 17.32 3.61 -16.84
CA GLY A 130 17.37 4.64 -17.88
C GLY A 130 16.18 4.61 -18.86
N GLU A 131 15.31 3.63 -18.79
CA GLU A 131 14.12 3.52 -19.66
C GLU A 131 13.07 4.56 -19.27
N THR A 132 12.38 5.08 -20.29
CA THR A 132 11.22 5.94 -20.15
C THR A 132 10.03 5.33 -20.86
N ASP A 133 8.98 5.07 -20.14
CA ASP A 133 7.73 4.52 -20.61
C ASP A 133 6.58 5.50 -20.46
N GLU A 134 5.63 5.44 -21.37
CA GLU A 134 4.26 5.91 -21.18
C GLU A 134 3.36 4.73 -20.85
N PHE A 135 2.38 4.94 -19.98
CA PHE A 135 1.35 3.92 -19.75
C PHE A 135 -0.01 4.54 -19.44
N ILE A 136 -1.06 3.83 -19.82
CA ILE A 136 -2.45 4.15 -19.53
C ILE A 136 -2.97 3.07 -18.60
N ALA A 137 -3.47 3.48 -17.46
CA ALA A 137 -3.99 2.59 -16.44
C ALA A 137 -5.49 2.80 -16.23
N ASP A 138 -6.24 1.72 -16.24
CA ASP A 138 -7.63 1.70 -15.80
C ASP A 138 -7.75 2.12 -14.33
N PRO A 139 -8.93 2.65 -13.91
CA PRO A 139 -9.13 3.16 -12.55
C PRO A 139 -8.69 2.19 -11.46
N GLU A 140 -9.01 0.91 -11.57
CA GLU A 140 -8.71 -0.11 -10.55
C GLU A 140 -7.20 -0.32 -10.33
N LEU A 141 -6.38 0.03 -11.30
CA LEU A 141 -4.93 -0.07 -11.22
C LEU A 141 -4.25 1.25 -10.80
N ALA A 142 -5.01 2.35 -10.74
CA ALA A 142 -4.53 3.68 -10.38
C ALA A 142 -5.32 4.25 -9.18
N TYR A 143 -6.29 5.16 -9.41
CA TYR A 143 -6.98 5.89 -8.34
C TYR A 143 -8.40 5.38 -8.02
N GLY A 144 -8.88 4.35 -8.73
CA GLY A 144 -10.11 3.63 -8.42
C GLY A 144 -11.39 4.48 -8.42
N GLN A 145 -12.34 4.02 -7.62
CA GLN A 145 -13.65 4.67 -7.49
C GLN A 145 -13.60 6.03 -6.79
N GLN A 146 -12.52 6.34 -6.06
CA GLN A 146 -12.38 7.61 -5.35
C GLN A 146 -11.74 8.71 -6.21
N GLY A 147 -10.99 8.32 -7.25
CA GLY A 147 -10.20 9.27 -8.02
C GLY A 147 -9.09 9.93 -7.19
N LEU A 148 -8.66 11.10 -7.63
CA LEU A 148 -7.69 11.98 -6.94
C LEU A 148 -8.17 13.42 -7.05
N ALA A 149 -9.08 13.84 -6.17
CA ALA A 149 -9.63 15.19 -6.18
C ALA A 149 -8.51 16.24 -5.96
N PRO A 150 -8.56 17.41 -6.61
CA PRO A 150 -9.57 17.85 -7.60
C PRO A 150 -9.28 17.42 -9.04
N HIS A 151 -8.17 16.73 -9.31
CA HIS A 151 -7.58 16.58 -10.65
C HIS A 151 -8.07 15.34 -11.42
N VAL A 152 -8.28 14.22 -10.72
CA VAL A 152 -8.72 12.96 -11.35
C VAL A 152 -10.08 12.57 -10.81
N PRO A 153 -11.13 12.51 -11.67
CA PRO A 153 -12.46 12.11 -11.24
C PRO A 153 -12.53 10.62 -10.87
N PRO A 154 -13.57 10.20 -10.13
CA PRO A 154 -13.83 8.81 -9.84
C PRO A 154 -13.95 7.95 -11.12
N ASN A 155 -13.39 6.75 -11.07
CA ASN A 155 -13.43 5.77 -12.17
C ASN A 155 -12.83 6.27 -13.50
N ALA A 156 -11.84 7.17 -13.46
CA ALA A 156 -11.14 7.66 -14.64
C ALA A 156 -9.87 6.83 -14.92
N ALA A 157 -9.67 6.50 -16.19
CA ALA A 157 -8.37 6.01 -16.68
C ALA A 157 -7.38 7.17 -16.72
N VAL A 158 -6.13 6.91 -16.38
CA VAL A 158 -5.11 7.94 -16.22
C VAL A 158 -3.88 7.61 -17.04
N HIS A 159 -3.29 8.66 -17.62
CA HIS A 159 -2.07 8.57 -18.41
C HIS A 159 -0.86 8.97 -17.57
N PHE A 160 0.20 8.18 -17.66
CA PHE A 160 1.45 8.40 -16.94
C PHE A 160 2.65 8.31 -17.87
N GLN A 161 3.70 9.05 -17.52
CA GLN A 161 5.04 8.86 -18.04
C GLN A 161 5.97 8.58 -16.86
N VAL A 162 6.77 7.52 -16.95
CA VAL A 162 7.72 7.13 -15.91
C VAL A 162 9.11 6.95 -16.50
N THR A 163 10.14 7.44 -15.79
CA THR A 163 11.54 7.17 -16.13
C THR A 163 12.17 6.43 -14.96
N LEU A 164 12.72 5.23 -15.21
CA LEU A 164 13.43 4.45 -14.20
C LEU A 164 14.87 4.95 -14.08
N LEU A 165 15.19 5.66 -13.00
CA LEU A 165 16.50 6.28 -12.78
C LEU A 165 17.51 5.32 -12.15
N GLU A 166 17.08 4.53 -11.16
CA GLU A 166 17.97 3.69 -10.37
C GLU A 166 17.23 2.46 -9.83
N VAL A 167 17.95 1.34 -9.76
CA VAL A 167 17.48 0.09 -9.15
C VAL A 167 18.48 -0.34 -8.08
N LYS A 168 18.02 -0.38 -6.82
CA LYS A 168 18.84 -0.78 -5.66
C LYS A 168 18.32 -2.09 -5.09
N ARG A 169 19.22 -3.07 -4.90
CA ARG A 169 18.86 -4.29 -4.17
C ARG A 169 18.55 -3.96 -2.72
N VAL A 170 17.41 -4.46 -2.23
CA VAL A 170 17.04 -4.32 -0.82
C VAL A 170 18.08 -5.02 0.05
N GLN A 171 18.51 -4.32 1.07
CA GLN A 171 19.30 -4.88 2.16
C GLN A 171 18.39 -5.28 3.31
N SER A 172 18.85 -6.20 4.17
CA SER A 172 18.16 -6.45 5.44
C SER A 172 18.04 -5.13 6.22
N PRO A 173 16.89 -4.84 6.87
CA PRO A 173 16.74 -3.63 7.68
C PRO A 173 17.90 -3.38 8.66
N LEU A 174 18.43 -4.42 9.25
CA LEU A 174 19.55 -4.35 10.21
C LEU A 174 20.90 -3.91 9.61
N LYS A 175 21.01 -3.83 8.28
CA LYS A 175 22.23 -3.33 7.60
C LYS A 175 22.24 -1.82 7.37
N TYR A 176 21.10 -1.17 7.60
CA TYR A 176 21.01 0.28 7.52
C TYR A 176 21.43 0.92 8.84
N GLU A 177 22.02 2.11 8.78
CA GLU A 177 22.21 2.94 9.97
C GLU A 177 20.88 3.27 10.62
N VAL A 178 20.85 3.51 11.93
CA VAL A 178 19.62 3.65 12.71
C VAL A 178 18.73 4.78 12.19
N GLU A 179 19.34 5.91 11.84
CA GLU A 179 18.66 7.09 11.29
C GLU A 179 18.02 6.79 9.94
N GLU A 180 18.76 6.11 9.06
CA GLU A 180 18.28 5.72 7.74
C GLU A 180 17.15 4.69 7.87
N ARG A 181 17.31 3.70 8.75
CA ARG A 181 16.30 2.69 9.06
C ARG A 181 15.02 3.32 9.57
N LYS A 182 15.10 4.28 10.50
CA LYS A 182 13.96 5.05 10.99
C LYS A 182 13.27 5.81 9.85
N ALA A 183 14.04 6.50 8.99
CA ALA A 183 13.47 7.24 7.86
C ALA A 183 12.71 6.34 6.88
N ILE A 184 13.24 5.15 6.56
CA ILE A 184 12.58 4.17 5.71
C ILE A 184 11.28 3.67 6.38
N GLY A 185 11.34 3.31 7.66
CA GLY A 185 10.17 2.87 8.42
C GLY A 185 9.06 3.93 8.47
N MET A 186 9.41 5.20 8.68
CA MET A 186 8.49 6.33 8.65
C MET A 186 7.81 6.47 7.29
N ARG A 187 8.55 6.42 6.18
CA ARG A 187 8.00 6.48 4.82
C ARG A 187 6.98 5.37 4.57
N LYS A 188 7.29 4.12 4.99
CA LYS A 188 6.38 2.99 4.88
C LYS A 188 5.10 3.16 5.73
N LYS A 189 5.24 3.68 6.95
CA LYS A 189 4.09 4.01 7.81
C LYS A 189 3.19 5.06 7.17
N GLU A 190 3.75 6.14 6.65
CA GLU A 190 3.01 7.19 5.95
C GLU A 190 2.27 6.64 4.73
N ARG A 191 2.90 5.71 3.99
CA ARG A 191 2.22 5.03 2.89
C ARG A 191 1.05 4.15 3.39
N GLY A 192 1.20 3.50 4.54
CA GLY A 192 0.09 2.80 5.20
C GLY A 192 -1.07 3.73 5.56
N ASN A 193 -0.78 4.92 6.10
CA ASN A 193 -1.80 5.94 6.39
C ASN A 193 -2.52 6.40 5.10
N PHE A 194 -1.78 6.61 4.02
CA PHE A 194 -2.38 6.94 2.71
C PHE A 194 -3.40 5.88 2.27
N TRP A 195 -3.07 4.59 2.37
CA TRP A 195 -3.99 3.51 2.00
C TRP A 195 -5.19 3.40 2.95
N MET A 196 -5.00 3.71 4.25
CA MET A 196 -6.11 3.77 5.21
C MET A 196 -7.17 4.81 4.83
N VAL A 197 -6.74 6.02 4.44
CA VAL A 197 -7.64 7.08 3.98
C VAL A 197 -8.41 6.67 2.72
N ARG A 198 -7.80 5.86 1.87
CA ARG A 198 -8.43 5.34 0.64
C ARG A 198 -9.28 4.08 0.85
N ASN A 199 -9.46 3.64 2.10
CA ASN A 199 -10.14 2.39 2.45
C ASN A 199 -9.49 1.11 1.85
N GLU A 200 -8.26 1.20 1.36
CA GLU A 200 -7.47 0.07 0.86
C GLU A 200 -6.76 -0.63 2.03
N HIS A 201 -7.57 -1.20 2.93
CA HIS A 201 -7.08 -1.70 4.22
C HIS A 201 -6.06 -2.83 4.09
N SER A 202 -6.16 -3.67 3.05
CA SER A 202 -5.18 -4.74 2.80
C SER A 202 -3.80 -4.19 2.47
N MET A 203 -3.74 -3.11 1.66
CA MET A 203 -2.49 -2.43 1.33
C MET A 203 -1.90 -1.72 2.55
N ALA A 204 -2.77 -1.08 3.34
CA ALA A 204 -2.35 -0.45 4.60
C ALA A 204 -1.69 -1.44 5.56
N VAL A 205 -2.28 -2.64 5.76
CA VAL A 205 -1.72 -3.72 6.59
C VAL A 205 -0.32 -4.11 6.11
N GLN A 206 -0.12 -4.24 4.80
CA GLN A 206 1.19 -4.60 4.25
C GLN A 206 2.25 -3.52 4.52
N CYS A 207 1.91 -2.24 4.28
CA CYS A 207 2.81 -1.12 4.54
C CYS A 207 3.19 -1.00 6.02
N TYR A 208 2.20 -1.12 6.94
CA TYR A 208 2.50 -1.07 8.38
C TYR A 208 3.36 -2.25 8.83
N ARG A 209 3.08 -3.46 8.32
CA ARG A 209 3.92 -4.63 8.61
C ARG A 209 5.36 -4.41 8.18
N LYS A 210 5.56 -3.87 6.97
CA LYS A 210 6.89 -3.54 6.47
C LYS A 210 7.56 -2.42 7.27
N ALA A 211 6.81 -1.40 7.69
CA ALA A 211 7.34 -0.35 8.56
C ALA A 211 7.88 -0.92 9.89
N VAL A 212 7.15 -1.85 10.49
CA VAL A 212 7.56 -2.53 11.73
C VAL A 212 8.90 -3.24 11.56
N GLU A 213 9.17 -3.91 10.42
CA GLU A 213 10.45 -4.60 10.16
C GLU A 213 11.65 -3.63 10.25
N TYR A 214 11.46 -2.34 9.95
CA TYR A 214 12.49 -1.31 10.04
C TYR A 214 12.59 -0.67 11.43
N PHE A 215 11.52 -0.68 12.20
CA PHE A 215 11.52 -0.20 13.60
C PHE A 215 11.89 -1.29 14.61
N ASP A 216 11.91 -2.56 14.17
CA ASP A 216 12.32 -3.67 15.02
C ASP A 216 13.85 -3.74 15.10
N ASP A 217 14.37 -3.81 16.30
CA ASP A 217 15.79 -3.99 16.55
C ASP A 217 15.97 -5.26 17.40
N GLU A 218 16.48 -6.32 16.77
CA GLU A 218 16.77 -7.58 17.47
C GLU A 218 17.84 -7.41 18.58
N SER A 219 18.62 -6.32 18.52
CA SER A 219 19.58 -5.99 19.58
C SER A 219 18.89 -5.42 20.83
N ILE A 220 17.65 -4.98 20.70
CA ILE A 220 16.79 -4.58 21.81
C ILE A 220 15.93 -5.81 22.15
N GLU A 221 16.50 -6.84 22.77
CA GLU A 221 15.73 -7.84 23.51
C GLU A 221 15.02 -7.10 24.65
N ILE A 222 13.82 -6.63 24.38
CA ILE A 222 12.91 -6.11 25.41
C ILE A 222 12.39 -7.34 26.17
N GLU A 223 13.21 -7.97 26.99
CA GLU A 223 12.74 -8.71 28.15
C GLU A 223 12.11 -7.67 29.10
N VAL A 224 10.80 -7.68 29.15
CA VAL A 224 9.98 -6.83 30.01
C VAL A 224 10.51 -6.86 31.46
N PRO A 225 10.68 -5.72 32.16
CA PRO A 225 10.42 -4.35 31.73
C PRO A 225 11.69 -3.50 31.73
N MET A 226 12.39 -3.43 30.63
CA MET A 226 13.38 -2.37 30.48
C MET A 226 12.61 -1.05 30.36
N ASP A 227 12.83 -0.13 31.29
CA ASP A 227 12.26 1.20 31.20
C ASP A 227 12.71 1.82 29.86
N LYS A 228 11.79 2.05 28.95
CA LYS A 228 12.08 2.59 27.63
C LYS A 228 12.89 3.89 27.69
N TYR A 229 12.81 4.62 28.80
CA TYR A 229 13.57 5.85 29.06
C TYR A 229 15.07 5.64 29.28
N THR A 230 15.56 4.40 29.37
CA THR A 230 16.98 4.08 29.43
C THR A 230 17.61 3.93 28.03
N LEU A 231 16.79 3.85 26.97
CA LEU A 231 17.25 3.74 25.59
C LEU A 231 17.72 5.12 25.06
N PRO A 232 18.62 5.13 24.06
CA PRO A 232 18.90 6.35 23.30
C PRO A 232 17.62 6.95 22.71
N GLU A 233 17.52 8.26 22.60
CA GLU A 233 16.31 8.98 22.16
C GLU A 233 15.77 8.44 20.81
N ILE A 234 16.63 8.22 19.82
CA ILE A 234 16.24 7.66 18.53
C ILE A 234 15.59 6.27 18.65
N MET A 235 16.06 5.45 19.56
CA MET A 235 15.50 4.13 19.82
C MET A 235 14.13 4.22 20.52
N GLN A 236 13.97 5.17 21.43
CA GLN A 236 12.67 5.44 22.05
C GLN A 236 11.65 5.85 21.01
N GLU A 237 12.02 6.76 20.09
CA GLU A 237 11.17 7.17 18.97
C GLU A 237 10.82 6.00 18.06
N MET A 238 11.75 5.11 17.77
CA MET A 238 11.48 3.91 16.95
C MET A 238 10.50 2.97 17.65
N VAL A 239 10.59 2.79 18.97
CA VAL A 239 9.63 2.01 19.76
C VAL A 239 8.24 2.65 19.69
N ASP A 240 8.14 3.98 19.83
CA ASP A 240 6.88 4.71 19.73
C ASP A 240 6.25 4.59 18.33
N GLU A 241 7.04 4.70 17.28
CA GLU A 241 6.58 4.50 15.91
C GLU A 241 6.14 3.06 15.64
N ARG A 242 6.81 2.08 16.21
CA ARG A 242 6.44 0.67 16.17
C ARG A 242 5.07 0.42 16.83
N ILE A 243 4.83 1.02 18.00
CA ILE A 243 3.54 1.00 18.69
C ILE A 243 2.44 1.59 17.81
N LYS A 244 2.69 2.75 17.18
CA LYS A 244 1.74 3.40 16.26
C LYS A 244 1.45 2.50 15.05
N CYS A 245 2.47 1.88 14.44
CA CYS A 245 2.29 0.97 13.32
C CYS A 245 1.42 -0.24 13.69
N TYR A 246 1.70 -0.92 14.81
CA TYR A 246 0.88 -2.03 15.26
C TYR A 246 -0.56 -1.63 15.57
N ASN A 247 -0.77 -0.46 16.17
CA ASN A 247 -2.10 0.08 16.42
C ASN A 247 -2.86 0.34 15.11
N ASN A 248 -2.23 0.98 14.13
CA ASN A 248 -2.84 1.27 12.83
C ASN A 248 -3.09 -0.02 12.02
N GLN A 249 -2.16 -0.98 12.09
CA GLN A 249 -2.34 -2.31 11.50
C GLN A 249 -3.55 -3.03 12.09
N ALA A 250 -3.72 -2.99 13.43
CA ALA A 250 -4.87 -3.56 14.10
C ALA A 250 -6.18 -2.88 13.64
N GLN A 251 -6.18 -1.58 13.47
CA GLN A 251 -7.33 -0.83 12.95
C GLN A 251 -7.71 -1.28 11.53
N ALA A 252 -6.74 -1.39 10.63
CA ALA A 252 -6.96 -1.87 9.27
C ALA A 252 -7.50 -3.32 9.27
N GLN A 253 -6.96 -4.18 10.13
CA GLN A 253 -7.41 -5.57 10.27
C GLN A 253 -8.83 -5.67 10.82
N LEU A 254 -9.24 -4.78 11.75
CA LEU A 254 -10.62 -4.67 12.22
C LEU A 254 -11.58 -4.28 11.10
N LYS A 255 -11.16 -3.37 10.20
CA LYS A 255 -11.96 -3.00 9.02
C LYS A 255 -12.10 -4.12 7.99
N LEU A 256 -11.15 -5.05 7.96
CA LEU A 256 -11.16 -6.28 7.15
C LEU A 256 -11.84 -7.45 7.86
N GLU A 257 -12.40 -7.26 9.04
CA GLU A 257 -12.97 -8.31 9.91
C GLU A 257 -11.98 -9.44 10.24
N ALA A 258 -10.68 -9.16 10.11
CA ALA A 258 -9.60 -10.10 10.42
C ALA A 258 -9.29 -10.10 11.93
N TRP A 259 -10.27 -10.52 12.73
CA TRP A 259 -10.29 -10.41 14.20
C TRP A 259 -9.06 -11.00 14.89
N ASP A 260 -8.63 -12.19 14.49
CA ASP A 260 -7.48 -12.87 15.11
C ASP A 260 -6.18 -12.15 14.78
N SER A 261 -6.04 -11.64 13.56
CA SER A 261 -4.89 -10.82 13.16
C SER A 261 -4.86 -9.50 13.94
N ALA A 262 -6.03 -8.87 14.13
CA ALA A 262 -6.15 -7.66 14.94
C ALA A 262 -5.74 -7.90 16.40
N LEU A 263 -6.19 -9.01 17.00
CA LEU A 263 -5.77 -9.40 18.34
C LEU A 263 -4.26 -9.66 18.45
N ALA A 264 -3.65 -10.26 17.43
CA ALA A 264 -2.20 -10.45 17.38
C ALA A 264 -1.45 -9.11 17.34
N SER A 265 -1.88 -8.18 16.48
CA SER A 265 -1.28 -6.84 16.38
C SER A 265 -1.43 -6.04 17.68
N VAL A 266 -2.62 -6.05 18.29
CA VAL A 266 -2.87 -5.45 19.61
C VAL A 266 -1.98 -6.10 20.68
N GLY A 267 -1.79 -7.41 20.63
CA GLY A 267 -0.91 -8.11 21.56
C GLY A 267 0.54 -7.59 21.50
N GLN A 268 1.04 -7.22 20.31
CA GLN A 268 2.37 -6.61 20.19
C GLN A 268 2.41 -5.20 20.81
N VAL A 269 1.34 -4.40 20.65
CA VAL A 269 1.25 -3.10 21.31
C VAL A 269 1.31 -3.26 22.83
N LEU A 270 0.49 -4.15 23.39
CA LEU A 270 0.38 -4.33 24.85
C LEU A 270 1.63 -4.97 25.50
N LYS A 271 2.49 -5.60 24.71
CA LYS A 271 3.84 -6.01 25.18
C LYS A 271 4.76 -4.81 25.37
N LEU A 272 4.66 -3.79 24.50
CA LEU A 272 5.50 -2.59 24.52
C LEU A 272 4.92 -1.53 25.45
N ASP A 273 3.60 -1.39 25.50
CA ASP A 273 2.85 -0.42 26.31
C ASP A 273 1.59 -1.12 26.87
N PRO A 274 1.70 -1.74 28.07
CA PRO A 274 0.59 -2.47 28.69
C PRO A 274 -0.66 -1.64 28.96
N ASN A 275 -0.52 -0.32 29.09
CA ASN A 275 -1.60 0.60 29.42
C ASN A 275 -2.16 1.34 28.19
N ASN A 276 -1.83 0.90 26.99
CA ASN A 276 -2.29 1.56 25.78
C ASN A 276 -3.81 1.48 25.61
N GLU A 277 -4.50 2.59 25.82
CA GLU A 277 -5.96 2.69 25.76
C GLU A 277 -6.51 2.32 24.38
N LYS A 278 -5.87 2.82 23.29
CA LYS A 278 -6.28 2.52 21.91
C LYS A 278 -6.18 1.01 21.62
N ALA A 279 -5.15 0.35 22.11
CA ALA A 279 -4.96 -1.07 21.96
C ALA A 279 -6.02 -1.88 22.72
N ASN A 280 -6.32 -1.50 23.98
CA ASN A 280 -7.36 -2.16 24.77
C ASN A 280 -8.74 -1.99 24.13
N PHE A 281 -9.08 -0.80 23.64
CA PHE A 281 -10.32 -0.58 22.89
C PHE A 281 -10.43 -1.48 21.63
N ARG A 282 -9.35 -1.54 20.81
CA ARG A 282 -9.32 -2.40 19.62
C ARG A 282 -9.41 -3.89 19.97
N LYS A 283 -8.83 -4.30 21.11
CA LYS A 283 -8.94 -5.67 21.63
C LYS A 283 -10.38 -6.03 21.96
N ALA A 284 -11.09 -5.15 22.67
CA ALA A 284 -12.50 -5.32 22.98
C ALA A 284 -13.34 -5.40 21.69
N LYS A 285 -13.10 -4.50 20.71
CA LYS A 285 -13.79 -4.53 19.42
C LYS A 285 -13.54 -5.82 18.64
N ALA A 286 -12.33 -6.35 18.65
CA ALA A 286 -12.02 -7.63 18.00
C ALA A 286 -12.74 -8.81 18.69
N TYR A 287 -12.82 -8.84 20.03
CA TYR A 287 -13.60 -9.87 20.73
C TYR A 287 -15.10 -9.78 20.46
N LEU A 288 -15.65 -8.56 20.38
CA LEU A 288 -17.06 -8.36 19.98
C LEU A 288 -17.31 -8.87 18.56
N GLY A 289 -16.44 -8.58 17.60
CA GLY A 289 -16.56 -9.11 16.23
C GLY A 289 -16.47 -10.64 16.15
N LYS A 290 -15.78 -11.27 17.11
CA LYS A 290 -15.75 -12.75 17.26
C LYS A 290 -16.97 -13.32 18.02
N GLY A 291 -17.84 -12.48 18.57
CA GLY A 291 -18.95 -12.91 19.41
C GLY A 291 -18.57 -13.26 20.85
N ASP A 292 -17.34 -12.94 21.29
CA ASP A 292 -16.83 -13.23 22.64
C ASP A 292 -17.03 -12.02 23.59
N THR A 293 -18.28 -11.80 23.94
CA THR A 293 -18.71 -10.65 24.75
C THR A 293 -18.04 -10.62 26.14
N ASP A 294 -17.85 -11.79 26.76
CA ASP A 294 -17.25 -11.88 28.10
C ASP A 294 -15.80 -11.38 28.09
N LYS A 295 -15.01 -11.77 27.09
CA LYS A 295 -13.64 -11.26 26.95
C LYS A 295 -13.61 -9.80 26.55
N ALA A 296 -14.57 -9.32 25.77
CA ALA A 296 -14.66 -7.90 25.43
C ALA A 296 -14.85 -7.04 26.70
N ILE A 297 -15.81 -7.42 27.57
CA ILE A 297 -16.07 -6.72 28.84
C ILE A 297 -14.86 -6.76 29.77
N GLY A 298 -14.19 -7.93 29.87
CA GLY A 298 -13.00 -8.08 30.71
C GLY A 298 -11.74 -7.34 30.22
N THR A 299 -11.81 -6.71 29.03
CA THR A 299 -10.69 -5.96 28.45
C THR A 299 -10.81 -4.45 28.72
N LEU A 300 -12.00 -3.94 28.95
CA LEU A 300 -12.32 -2.55 29.27
C LEU A 300 -12.23 -2.28 30.76
#